data_122061e4246d6326395ace66791e6027
#
_entry.id   122061e4246d6326395ace66791e6027
#
_cell.length_a   1.000
_cell.length_b   1.000
_cell.length_c   1.000
_cell.angle_alpha   90.00
_cell.angle_beta   90.00
_cell.angle_gamma   90.00
#
_symmetry.space_group_name_H-M   'P 1'
#
loop_
_entity.id
_entity.type
_entity.pdbx_description
1 polymer ?
#
loop_
_entity_poly.entity_id
_entity_poly.type
_entity_poly.pdbx_seq_one_letter_code
_entity_poly.pdbx_strand_id
1 'polypeptide(L)'
;AGSRAFFITLDYVDLYGGVYTATRQFLVNVTQPAEMTYDSISLPKSVTAGETFTLPANVFNIGKSPLRNVTVNLAGAGLFPTSSVFLGDIQPGQAGYGEMKVFVGMLSMTEGYTESYGKTSAVYTVTYMDDAGEVHTAEQQLSTEIKQPVIAGEKTDAEKKAEEEQKRAMSQWWIS
;
A
#
# COMPACT_ATOMS: atom_id res chain seq x y z
N ALA A 1 -16.27 14.86 -13.28
CA ALA A 1 -17.65 14.99 -12.80
C ALA A 1 -18.14 16.41 -13.04
N GLY A 2 -19.41 16.59 -13.36
CA GLY A 2 -19.99 17.91 -13.58
C GLY A 2 -21.46 17.84 -13.94
N SER A 3 -22.17 18.97 -13.72
CA SER A 3 -23.54 19.10 -14.15
C SER A 3 -23.63 19.31 -15.65
N ARG A 4 -24.47 18.53 -16.30
CA ARG A 4 -24.82 18.67 -17.72
C ARG A 4 -26.24 19.16 -17.84
N ALA A 5 -26.45 20.20 -18.68
CA ALA A 5 -27.74 20.70 -18.99
C ALA A 5 -28.34 19.95 -20.19
N PHE A 6 -29.53 19.41 -20.02
CA PHE A 6 -30.32 18.83 -21.09
C PHE A 6 -31.56 19.69 -21.28
N PHE A 7 -31.90 19.91 -22.54
CA PHE A 7 -33.08 20.67 -22.92
C PHE A 7 -34.08 19.75 -23.60
N ILE A 8 -35.33 19.77 -23.13
CA ILE A 8 -36.46 19.12 -23.81
C ILE A 8 -37.32 20.18 -24.38
N THR A 9 -37.53 20.17 -25.68
CA THR A 9 -38.44 21.07 -26.39
C THR A 9 -39.63 20.27 -26.84
N LEU A 10 -40.80 20.73 -26.51
CA LEU A 10 -42.07 20.16 -26.90
C LEU A 10 -42.84 21.16 -27.77
N ASP A 11 -43.10 20.79 -28.99
CA ASP A 11 -43.99 21.51 -29.93
C ASP A 11 -45.35 20.85 -29.90
N TYR A 12 -46.39 21.64 -29.65
CA TYR A 12 -47.77 21.13 -29.58
C TYR A 12 -48.74 22.10 -30.19
N VAL A 13 -49.85 21.56 -30.65
CA VAL A 13 -50.95 22.32 -31.24
C VAL A 13 -52.19 22.18 -30.35
N ASP A 14 -52.88 23.30 -30.05
CA ASP A 14 -54.11 23.24 -29.32
C ASP A 14 -55.30 22.85 -30.21
N LEU A 15 -56.49 22.72 -29.58
CA LEU A 15 -57.71 22.35 -30.27
C LEU A 15 -58.22 23.43 -31.27
N TYR A 16 -57.64 24.60 -31.22
CA TYR A 16 -57.97 25.75 -32.05
C TYR A 16 -56.95 26.02 -33.14
N GLY A 17 -55.94 25.15 -33.29
CA GLY A 17 -54.89 25.27 -34.28
C GLY A 17 -53.74 26.19 -33.87
N GLY A 18 -53.68 26.65 -32.64
CA GLY A 18 -52.56 27.42 -32.10
C GLY A 18 -51.33 26.54 -31.90
N VAL A 19 -50.17 26.96 -32.41
CA VAL A 19 -48.88 26.26 -32.29
C VAL A 19 -48.11 26.84 -31.08
N TYR A 20 -47.65 25.96 -30.20
CA TYR A 20 -46.92 26.32 -28.99
C TYR A 20 -45.66 25.49 -28.87
N THR A 21 -44.62 26.15 -28.31
CA THR A 21 -43.34 25.49 -28.00
C THR A 21 -43.06 25.66 -26.50
N ALA A 22 -42.80 24.58 -25.80
CA ALA A 22 -42.37 24.61 -24.40
C ALA A 22 -40.98 23.96 -24.28
N THR A 23 -40.06 24.66 -23.62
CA THR A 23 -38.71 24.15 -23.36
C THR A 23 -38.51 24.03 -21.86
N ARG A 24 -37.94 22.89 -21.45
CA ARG A 24 -37.53 22.64 -20.06
C ARG A 24 -36.08 22.24 -20.01
N GLN A 25 -35.37 22.78 -19.04
CA GLN A 25 -33.99 22.46 -18.77
C GLN A 25 -33.93 21.51 -17.58
N PHE A 26 -33.12 20.45 -17.74
CA PHE A 26 -32.81 19.51 -16.66
C PHE A 26 -31.30 19.53 -16.43
N LEU A 27 -30.92 19.66 -15.16
CA LEU A 27 -29.52 19.50 -14.73
C LEU A 27 -29.33 18.06 -14.25
N VAL A 28 -28.44 17.35 -14.91
CA VAL A 28 -28.07 15.99 -14.51
C VAL A 28 -26.62 16.01 -14.04
N ASN A 29 -26.40 15.58 -12.83
CA ASN A 29 -25.05 15.34 -12.33
C ASN A 29 -24.50 14.06 -12.96
N VAL A 30 -23.48 14.23 -13.79
CA VAL A 30 -22.75 13.10 -14.37
C VAL A 30 -21.55 12.80 -13.47
N THR A 31 -21.62 11.69 -12.76
CA THR A 31 -20.49 11.16 -12.00
C THR A 31 -19.82 10.06 -12.80
N GLN A 32 -18.50 10.11 -12.88
CA GLN A 32 -17.69 9.05 -13.46
C GLN A 32 -16.98 8.32 -12.32
N PRO A 33 -16.90 6.97 -12.36
CA PRO A 33 -16.24 6.25 -11.30
C PRO A 33 -14.75 6.58 -11.26
N ALA A 34 -14.26 6.75 -10.04
CA ALA A 34 -12.84 6.79 -9.77
C ALA A 34 -12.35 5.32 -9.66
N GLU A 35 -11.40 4.96 -10.48
CA GLU A 35 -10.83 3.61 -10.50
C GLU A 35 -9.31 3.71 -10.44
N MET A 36 -8.71 2.95 -9.56
CA MET A 36 -7.26 2.89 -9.45
C MET A 36 -6.76 1.46 -9.43
N THR A 37 -5.51 1.30 -9.83
CA THR A 37 -4.73 0.11 -9.60
C THR A 37 -3.35 0.49 -9.07
N TYR A 38 -2.67 -0.44 -8.47
CA TYR A 38 -1.31 -0.26 -7.99
C TYR A 38 -0.48 -1.51 -8.29
N ASP A 39 0.85 -1.35 -8.29
CA ASP A 39 1.74 -2.48 -8.47
C ASP A 39 1.58 -3.46 -7.32
N SER A 40 1.51 -4.76 -7.64
CA SER A 40 1.51 -5.80 -6.63
C SER A 40 2.83 -5.76 -5.85
N ILE A 41 2.71 -5.51 -4.54
CA ILE A 41 3.84 -5.39 -3.63
C ILE A 41 4.11 -6.75 -3.01
N SER A 42 5.38 -7.11 -2.89
CA SER A 42 5.83 -8.26 -2.11
C SER A 42 6.98 -7.86 -1.20
N LEU A 43 6.95 -8.35 0.02
CA LEU A 43 8.09 -8.22 0.92
C LEU A 43 9.08 -9.37 0.65
N PRO A 44 10.38 -9.18 0.92
CA PRO A 44 11.33 -10.29 0.97
C PRO A 44 10.83 -11.37 1.94
N LYS A 45 11.19 -12.62 1.71
CA LYS A 45 10.82 -13.74 2.60
C LYS A 45 11.27 -13.51 4.04
N SER A 46 12.41 -12.84 4.21
CA SER A 46 12.93 -12.43 5.50
C SER A 46 13.64 -11.09 5.41
N VAL A 47 13.58 -10.35 6.49
CA VAL A 47 14.25 -9.07 6.70
C VAL A 47 15.00 -9.11 8.03
N THR A 48 16.09 -8.37 8.12
CA THR A 48 16.94 -8.37 9.32
C THR A 48 16.65 -7.14 10.17
N ALA A 49 16.47 -7.33 11.47
CA ALA A 49 16.29 -6.21 12.39
C ALA A 49 17.50 -5.25 12.34
N GLY A 50 17.22 -3.96 12.34
CA GLY A 50 18.23 -2.90 12.18
C GLY A 50 18.47 -2.45 10.76
N GLU A 51 17.95 -3.16 9.76
CA GLU A 51 18.05 -2.79 8.34
C GLU A 51 16.89 -1.90 7.90
N THR A 52 17.09 -1.22 6.79
CA THR A 52 16.04 -0.43 6.12
C THR A 52 15.92 -0.92 4.69
N PHE A 53 14.69 -1.15 4.26
CA PHE A 53 14.41 -1.48 2.87
C PHE A 53 13.45 -0.46 2.24
N THR A 54 13.40 -0.43 0.92
CA THR A 54 12.55 0.49 0.16
C THR A 54 11.44 -0.29 -0.53
N LEU A 55 10.19 0.18 -0.38
CA LEU A 55 9.03 -0.32 -1.11
C LEU A 55 8.60 0.71 -2.16
N PRO A 56 8.30 0.28 -3.38
CA PRO A 56 7.67 1.16 -4.36
C PRO A 56 6.25 1.51 -3.93
N ALA A 57 5.84 2.74 -4.22
CA ALA A 57 4.50 3.24 -3.97
C ALA A 57 3.94 3.82 -5.29
N ASN A 58 3.65 2.94 -6.25
CA ASN A 58 3.19 3.33 -7.58
C ASN A 58 1.67 3.10 -7.67
N VAL A 59 0.94 4.16 -8.02
CA VAL A 59 -0.51 4.14 -8.16
C VAL A 59 -0.89 4.66 -9.53
N PHE A 60 -1.80 3.97 -10.21
CA PHE A 60 -2.25 4.28 -11.57
C PHE A 60 -3.73 4.62 -11.55
N ASN A 61 -4.09 5.75 -12.14
CA ASN A 61 -5.49 6.10 -12.36
C ASN A 61 -5.97 5.50 -13.69
N ILE A 62 -6.73 4.43 -13.59
CA ILE A 62 -7.35 3.74 -14.74
C ILE A 62 -8.81 4.16 -14.98
N GLY A 63 -9.33 5.04 -14.14
CA GLY A 63 -10.67 5.59 -14.24
C GLY A 63 -10.76 6.79 -15.16
N LYS A 64 -11.90 7.45 -15.10
CA LYS A 64 -12.21 8.65 -15.89
C LYS A 64 -12.34 9.92 -15.04
N SER A 65 -12.23 9.78 -13.73
CA SER A 65 -12.21 10.87 -12.76
C SER A 65 -10.82 10.96 -12.11
N PRO A 66 -10.37 12.14 -11.69
CA PRO A 66 -9.12 12.27 -10.95
C PRO A 66 -9.20 11.57 -9.59
N LEU A 67 -8.09 10.97 -9.19
CA LEU A 67 -7.85 10.53 -7.82
C LEU A 67 -7.24 11.70 -7.06
N ARG A 68 -7.81 12.06 -5.93
CA ARG A 68 -7.34 13.19 -5.14
C ARG A 68 -6.68 12.73 -3.86
N ASN A 69 -5.64 13.47 -3.45
CA ASN A 69 -4.94 13.23 -2.19
C ASN A 69 -4.48 11.78 -2.01
N VAL A 70 -3.95 11.18 -3.06
CA VAL A 70 -3.51 9.79 -3.03
C VAL A 70 -2.36 9.64 -2.05
N THR A 71 -2.54 8.74 -1.08
CA THR A 71 -1.58 8.47 -0.01
C THR A 71 -1.37 6.98 0.12
N VAL A 72 -0.12 6.57 0.28
CA VAL A 72 0.27 5.18 0.51
C VAL A 72 0.86 5.03 1.90
N ASN A 73 0.44 4.01 2.62
CA ASN A 73 0.91 3.71 3.96
C ASN A 73 1.20 2.21 4.14
N LEU A 74 2.02 1.89 5.12
CA LEU A 74 2.31 0.53 5.55
C LEU A 74 2.19 0.46 7.07
N ALA A 75 1.51 -0.54 7.57
CA ALA A 75 1.41 -0.83 8.99
C ALA A 75 1.66 -2.31 9.26
N GLY A 76 2.60 -2.62 10.11
CA GLY A 76 2.94 -4.00 10.47
C GLY A 76 3.81 -4.06 11.70
N ALA A 77 3.70 -5.15 12.46
CA ALA A 77 4.52 -5.34 13.64
C ALA A 77 6.00 -5.44 13.29
N GLY A 78 6.84 -4.66 13.95
CA GLY A 78 8.28 -4.60 13.71
C GLY A 78 8.69 -3.92 12.40
N LEU A 79 7.74 -3.39 11.62
CA LEU A 79 8.00 -2.67 10.38
C LEU A 79 7.58 -1.21 10.55
N PHE A 80 8.54 -0.31 10.49
CA PHE A 80 8.35 1.11 10.78
C PHE A 80 8.66 1.95 9.54
N PRO A 81 7.64 2.31 8.74
CA PRO A 81 7.85 3.25 7.63
C PRO A 81 8.26 4.61 8.19
N THR A 82 9.21 5.26 7.54
CA THR A 82 9.71 6.59 7.94
C THR A 82 8.59 7.63 7.83
N SER A 83 7.75 7.51 6.81
CA SER A 83 6.59 8.36 6.58
C SER A 83 5.61 7.70 5.62
N SER A 84 4.37 8.14 5.63
CA SER A 84 3.44 7.87 4.52
C SER A 84 3.94 8.55 3.24
N VAL A 85 3.65 7.94 2.10
CA VAL A 85 3.98 8.52 0.79
C VAL A 85 2.77 9.25 0.24
N PHE A 86 2.88 10.55 0.10
CA PHE A 86 1.85 11.38 -0.53
C PHE A 86 2.15 11.55 -2.01
N LEU A 87 1.27 11.03 -2.87
CA LEU A 87 1.39 11.10 -4.33
C LEU A 87 0.62 12.28 -4.93
N GLY A 88 -0.24 12.91 -4.13
CA GLY A 88 -1.07 14.03 -4.59
C GLY A 88 -2.24 13.61 -5.46
N ASP A 89 -2.58 14.46 -6.40
CA ASP A 89 -3.68 14.22 -7.33
C ASP A 89 -3.16 13.52 -8.60
N ILE A 90 -3.83 12.45 -9.00
CA ILE A 90 -3.48 11.66 -10.18
C ILE A 90 -4.62 11.78 -11.19
N GLN A 91 -4.34 12.41 -12.33
CA GLN A 91 -5.32 12.59 -13.40
C GLN A 91 -5.62 11.28 -14.14
N PRO A 92 -6.79 11.14 -14.79
CA PRO A 92 -7.11 9.96 -15.59
C PRO A 92 -6.01 9.60 -16.59
N GLY A 93 -5.63 8.33 -16.63
CA GLY A 93 -4.57 7.82 -17.49
C GLY A 93 -3.14 8.18 -17.04
N GLN A 94 -2.98 8.80 -15.87
CA GLN A 94 -1.69 9.14 -15.29
C GLN A 94 -1.34 8.20 -14.13
N ALA A 95 -0.08 8.24 -13.72
CA ALA A 95 0.43 7.49 -12.59
C ALA A 95 1.13 8.43 -11.59
N GLY A 96 1.04 8.06 -10.31
CA GLY A 96 1.87 8.62 -9.26
C GLY A 96 2.96 7.61 -8.88
N TYR A 97 4.19 8.06 -8.77
CA TYR A 97 5.34 7.25 -8.41
C TYR A 97 5.95 7.76 -7.11
N GLY A 98 6.22 6.85 -6.21
CA GLY A 98 6.87 7.16 -4.94
C GLY A 98 7.59 5.96 -4.37
N GLU A 99 8.34 6.20 -3.32
CA GLU A 99 9.07 5.17 -2.58
C GLU A 99 8.87 5.37 -1.09
N MET A 100 8.71 4.27 -0.38
CA MET A 100 8.59 4.23 1.07
C MET A 100 9.80 3.54 1.67
N LYS A 101 10.49 4.22 2.57
CA LYS A 101 11.57 3.61 3.37
C LYS A 101 10.97 3.02 4.63
N VAL A 102 11.28 1.75 4.89
CA VAL A 102 10.77 0.99 6.02
C VAL A 102 11.94 0.51 6.87
N PHE A 103 12.01 0.97 8.10
CA PHE A 103 12.95 0.47 9.08
C PHE A 103 12.42 -0.82 9.70
N VAL A 104 13.29 -1.82 9.79
CA VAL A 104 12.99 -3.10 10.43
C VAL A 104 13.47 -3.06 11.87
N GLY A 105 12.53 -3.06 12.80
CA GLY A 105 12.81 -3.18 14.22
C GLY A 105 12.55 -4.59 14.74
N MET A 106 12.51 -4.74 16.06
CA MET A 106 12.05 -5.97 16.70
C MET A 106 10.52 -5.99 16.78
N LEU A 107 9.93 -7.17 16.76
CA LEU A 107 8.48 -7.34 16.99
C LEU A 107 8.04 -6.74 18.32
N SER A 108 8.84 -6.95 19.36
CA SER A 108 8.57 -6.42 20.72
C SER A 108 8.53 -4.89 20.82
N MET A 109 8.97 -4.17 19.80
CA MET A 109 8.79 -2.71 19.71
C MET A 109 7.35 -2.32 19.31
N THR A 110 6.55 -3.28 18.90
CA THR A 110 5.12 -3.09 18.62
C THR A 110 4.31 -3.61 19.80
N GLU A 111 3.34 -2.82 20.23
CA GLU A 111 2.46 -3.20 21.35
C GLU A 111 1.75 -4.54 21.08
N GLY A 112 1.71 -5.39 22.10
CA GLY A 112 1.08 -6.71 22.03
C GLY A 112 2.02 -7.86 21.62
N TYR A 113 3.28 -7.57 21.31
CA TYR A 113 4.28 -8.57 20.95
C TYR A 113 5.32 -8.71 22.06
N THR A 114 5.56 -9.95 22.50
CA THR A 114 6.58 -10.29 23.51
C THR A 114 7.86 -10.83 22.86
N GLU A 115 7.75 -11.43 21.67
CA GLU A 115 8.89 -11.96 20.93
C GLU A 115 9.62 -10.85 20.17
N SER A 116 10.94 -10.96 20.07
CA SER A 116 11.75 -9.97 19.37
C SER A 116 11.84 -10.23 17.87
N TYR A 117 11.79 -11.48 17.46
CA TYR A 117 11.98 -11.94 16.08
C TYR A 117 10.93 -12.96 15.69
N GLY A 118 10.69 -13.14 14.41
CA GLY A 118 9.76 -14.13 13.89
C GLY A 118 8.90 -13.60 12.75
N LYS A 119 7.87 -14.36 12.43
CA LYS A 119 6.93 -14.01 11.36
C LYS A 119 6.10 -12.79 11.72
N THR A 120 5.94 -11.90 10.75
CA THR A 120 5.09 -10.72 10.87
C THR A 120 4.26 -10.52 9.61
N SER A 121 3.16 -9.82 9.76
CA SER A 121 2.32 -9.37 8.65
C SER A 121 2.24 -7.85 8.66
N ALA A 122 2.04 -7.29 7.49
CA ALA A 122 1.81 -5.88 7.29
C ALA A 122 0.64 -5.65 6.34
N VAL A 123 0.01 -4.50 6.48
CA VAL A 123 -1.05 -4.04 5.58
C VAL A 123 -0.51 -2.85 4.80
N TYR A 124 -0.46 -3.01 3.50
CA TYR A 124 -0.15 -1.94 2.56
C TYR A 124 -1.47 -1.29 2.15
N THR A 125 -1.61 -0.02 2.39
CA THR A 125 -2.87 0.72 2.23
C THR A 125 -2.69 1.86 1.24
N VAL A 126 -3.56 1.92 0.23
CA VAL A 126 -3.68 3.07 -0.68
C VAL A 126 -5.00 3.76 -0.40
N THR A 127 -4.95 5.03 -0.07
CA THR A 127 -6.13 5.85 0.22
C THR A 127 -6.20 6.99 -0.79
N TYR A 128 -7.38 7.24 -1.32
CA TYR A 128 -7.64 8.36 -2.22
C TYR A 128 -9.05 8.90 -2.02
N MET A 129 -9.30 10.09 -2.50
CA MET A 129 -10.59 10.74 -2.50
C MET A 129 -11.08 10.88 -3.94
N ASP A 130 -12.36 10.66 -4.17
CA ASP A 130 -13.00 10.90 -5.47
C ASP A 130 -13.47 12.36 -5.61
N ASP A 131 -14.02 12.70 -6.78
CA ASP A 131 -14.54 14.05 -7.04
C ASP A 131 -15.77 14.42 -6.20
N ALA A 132 -16.47 13.45 -5.60
CA ALA A 132 -17.56 13.68 -4.67
C ALA A 132 -17.06 13.95 -3.24
N GLY A 133 -15.76 13.78 -2.98
CA GLY A 133 -15.15 13.92 -1.67
C GLY A 133 -15.24 12.66 -0.81
N GLU A 134 -15.64 11.54 -1.39
CA GLU A 134 -15.62 10.24 -0.70
C GLU A 134 -14.22 9.65 -0.65
N VAL A 135 -13.87 9.13 0.51
CA VAL A 135 -12.58 8.47 0.74
C VAL A 135 -12.69 6.99 0.42
N HIS A 136 -11.82 6.51 -0.43
CA HIS A 136 -11.69 5.10 -0.81
C HIS A 136 -10.36 4.55 -0.32
N THR A 137 -10.36 3.31 0.12
CA THR A 137 -9.18 2.63 0.65
C THR A 137 -9.04 1.26 0.01
N ALA A 138 -7.86 0.94 -0.49
CA ALA A 138 -7.49 -0.39 -0.95
C ALA A 138 -6.36 -0.93 -0.10
N GLU A 139 -6.44 -2.20 0.29
CA GLU A 139 -5.51 -2.84 1.19
C GLU A 139 -4.93 -4.11 0.58
N GLN A 140 -3.67 -4.36 0.84
CA GLN A 140 -2.99 -5.61 0.51
C GLN A 140 -2.27 -6.14 1.73
N GLN A 141 -2.50 -7.41 2.04
CA GLN A 141 -1.79 -8.11 3.11
C GLN A 141 -0.42 -8.56 2.61
N LEU A 142 0.59 -8.29 3.41
CA LEU A 142 1.97 -8.67 3.18
C LEU A 142 2.48 -9.48 4.36
N SER A 143 3.45 -10.36 4.13
CA SER A 143 4.07 -11.14 5.17
C SER A 143 5.58 -11.23 4.97
N THR A 144 6.31 -11.28 6.06
CA THR A 144 7.75 -11.49 6.10
C THR A 144 8.15 -12.09 7.43
N GLU A 145 9.42 -12.41 7.58
CA GLU A 145 10.01 -12.89 8.83
C GLU A 145 11.14 -11.96 9.25
N ILE A 146 11.06 -11.44 10.47
CA ILE A 146 12.12 -10.61 11.04
C ILE A 146 13.14 -11.53 11.70
N LYS A 147 14.37 -11.45 11.21
CA LYS A 147 15.52 -12.21 11.72
C LYS A 147 16.39 -11.36 12.62
N GLN A 148 17.03 -12.04 13.57
CA GLN A 148 18.05 -11.45 14.40
C GLN A 148 19.23 -10.96 13.56
N PRO A 149 19.77 -9.76 13.85
CA PRO A 149 20.98 -9.29 13.18
C PRO A 149 22.16 -10.19 13.52
N VAL A 150 22.95 -10.56 12.49
CA VAL A 150 24.21 -11.27 12.69
C VAL A 150 25.28 -10.25 13.06
N ILE A 151 25.75 -10.30 14.30
CA ILE A 151 26.86 -9.46 14.75
C ILE A 151 28.15 -10.05 14.17
N ALA A 152 28.92 -9.24 13.45
CA ALA A 152 30.23 -9.65 12.93
C ALA A 152 31.14 -10.08 14.08
N GLY A 153 31.51 -11.38 14.12
CA GLY A 153 32.30 -12.01 15.19
C GLY A 153 31.53 -12.97 16.10
N GLU A 154 30.19 -13.01 16.05
CA GLU A 154 29.43 -14.11 16.66
C GLU A 154 29.42 -15.32 15.72
N LYS A 155 29.98 -16.42 16.22
CA LYS A 155 29.92 -17.69 15.54
C LYS A 155 28.48 -18.23 15.60
N THR A 156 27.99 -18.73 14.48
CA THR A 156 26.69 -19.42 14.45
C THR A 156 26.71 -20.64 15.36
N ASP A 157 25.53 -21.06 15.84
CA ASP A 157 25.44 -22.26 16.71
C ASP A 157 26.02 -23.51 16.02
N ALA A 158 25.96 -23.60 14.69
CA ALA A 158 26.57 -24.63 13.90
C ALA A 158 28.10 -24.56 13.98
N GLU A 159 28.71 -23.38 13.91
CA GLU A 159 30.14 -23.15 14.03
C GLU A 159 30.65 -23.43 15.43
N LYS A 160 29.90 -23.03 16.47
CA LYS A 160 30.22 -23.35 17.87
C LYS A 160 30.19 -24.84 18.10
N LYS A 161 29.23 -25.57 17.56
CA LYS A 161 29.10 -27.03 17.67
C LYS A 161 30.23 -27.76 16.94
N ALA A 162 30.57 -27.30 15.74
CA ALA A 162 31.72 -27.86 14.99
C ALA A 162 33.05 -27.66 15.73
N GLU A 163 33.25 -26.50 16.36
CA GLU A 163 34.45 -26.21 17.14
C GLU A 163 34.52 -27.03 18.44
N GLU A 164 33.40 -27.29 19.11
CA GLU A 164 33.33 -28.18 20.27
C GLU A 164 33.62 -29.65 19.91
N GLU A 165 33.08 -30.13 18.80
CA GLU A 165 33.36 -31.48 18.30
C GLU A 165 34.83 -31.65 17.95
N GLN A 166 35.42 -30.62 17.34
CA GLN A 166 36.84 -30.63 17.01
C GLN A 166 37.74 -30.62 18.25
N LYS A 167 37.39 -29.87 19.28
CA LYS A 167 38.07 -29.84 20.58
C LYS A 167 37.95 -31.20 21.31
N ARG A 168 36.79 -31.85 21.26
CA ARG A 168 36.59 -33.18 21.82
C ARG A 168 37.41 -34.22 21.10
N ALA A 169 37.48 -34.21 19.80
CA ALA A 169 38.30 -35.13 19.00
C ALA A 169 39.79 -34.96 19.30
N MET A 170 40.27 -33.72 19.42
CA MET A 170 41.66 -33.43 19.81
C MET A 170 42.00 -33.91 21.23
N SER A 171 41.09 -33.69 22.22
CA SER A 171 41.33 -34.13 23.60
C SER A 171 41.40 -35.66 23.72
N GLN A 172 40.64 -36.40 22.95
CA GLN A 172 40.69 -37.87 22.90
C GLN A 172 41.97 -38.39 22.27
N TRP A 173 42.56 -37.64 21.36
CA TRP A 173 43.81 -38.01 20.71
C TRP A 173 45.01 -37.94 21.63
N TRP A 174 44.98 -37.07 22.66
CA TRP A 174 46.04 -36.89 23.65
C TRP A 174 45.99 -37.87 24.85
N ILE A 175 44.92 -38.63 24.99
CA ILE A 175 44.68 -39.54 26.13
C ILE A 175 45.00 -41.02 25.80
N SER A 176 45.43 -41.32 24.56
CA SER A 176 45.82 -42.68 24.17
C SER A 176 47.28 -42.99 24.34
#